data_d7e6db8ffff6eea5c45dafd6e36bfad7
#
_entry.id   d7e6db8ffff6eea5c45dafd6e36bfad7
#
_cell.length_a   1.000
_cell.length_b   1.000
_cell.length_c   1.000
_cell.angle_alpha   90.00
_cell.angle_beta   90.00
_cell.angle_gamma   90.00
#
_symmetry.space_group_name_H-M   'P 1'
#
loop_
_entity.id
_entity.type
_entity.pdbx_description
1 polymer ?
#
loop_
_entity_poly.entity_id
_entity_poly.type
_entity_poly.pdbx_seq_one_letter_code
_entity_poly.pdbx_strand_id
1 'polypeptide(L)'
;VRPDRGDDVPDRGIALGMHIPTDSEQQCGPMAAIHAGLAASTTPLSFVIAGDHPFVSRSLIQAMAVDSTAGGLESPTAVIPRADGVLHPLHAIYPREQWLPFFTRCMENGETSPRRAIELAVSEGYPPVTIFAESKLEKADPRKISLLDIDTPANLDLARRISEARKFTPRHHSLG
;
A
#
# COMPACT_ATOMS: atom_id res chain seq x y z
N VAL A 1 -10.91 7.08 45.09
CA VAL A 1 -10.67 5.76 44.43
C VAL A 1 -11.17 5.92 43.03
N ARG A 2 -10.27 6.03 42.03
CA ARG A 2 -10.60 6.00 40.61
C ARG A 2 -10.66 4.55 40.19
N PRO A 3 -11.64 4.13 39.40
CA PRO A 3 -11.61 2.81 38.80
C PRO A 3 -10.53 2.77 37.68
N ASP A 4 -9.71 1.75 37.79
CA ASP A 4 -8.73 1.30 36.83
C ASP A 4 -9.40 1.04 35.48
N ARG A 5 -8.96 1.70 34.39
CA ARG A 5 -9.30 1.38 33.01
C ARG A 5 -8.18 0.51 32.47
N GLY A 6 -8.25 -0.76 32.79
CA GLY A 6 -7.55 -1.75 32.01
C GLY A 6 -8.20 -1.86 30.66
N ASP A 7 -7.47 -1.52 29.61
CA ASP A 7 -7.49 -2.03 28.23
C ASP A 7 -6.47 -1.20 27.45
N ASP A 8 -5.21 -1.22 27.90
CA ASP A 8 -4.07 -0.89 27.05
C ASP A 8 -3.90 -2.02 26.02
N VAL A 9 -4.68 -1.92 24.93
CA VAL A 9 -4.25 -2.53 23.67
C VAL A 9 -2.97 -1.78 23.29
N PRO A 10 -1.80 -2.46 23.23
CA PRO A 10 -0.59 -1.78 22.84
C PRO A 10 -0.84 -1.18 21.46
N ASP A 11 -0.83 0.14 21.38
CA ASP A 11 -0.68 0.89 20.14
C ASP A 11 0.65 0.44 19.53
N ARG A 12 0.58 -0.60 18.72
CA ARG A 12 1.69 -0.99 17.85
C ARG A 12 1.75 0.09 16.80
N GLY A 13 2.41 1.19 17.18
CA GLY A 13 2.58 2.37 16.39
C GLY A 13 3.00 1.97 14.98
N ILE A 14 2.12 2.24 14.01
CA ILE A 14 2.50 2.28 12.62
C ILE A 14 3.49 3.44 12.55
N ALA A 15 4.78 3.12 12.50
CA ALA A 15 5.81 4.10 12.24
C ALA A 15 5.57 4.61 10.82
N LEU A 16 4.93 5.77 10.69
CA LEU A 16 4.77 6.49 9.44
C LEU A 16 6.12 7.14 9.10
N GLY A 17 7.06 6.34 8.62
CA GLY A 17 8.24 6.82 7.93
C GLY A 17 7.82 7.16 6.49
N MET A 18 7.65 8.44 6.18
CA MET A 18 7.43 8.86 4.80
C MET A 18 8.80 9.07 4.16
N HIS A 19 9.18 8.16 3.24
CA HIS A 19 10.31 8.37 2.36
C HIS A 19 9.82 9.08 1.09
N ILE A 20 10.35 10.28 0.84
CA ILE A 20 10.14 11.00 -0.43
C ILE A 20 11.40 10.75 -1.26
N PRO A 21 11.29 10.08 -2.43
CA PRO A 21 12.43 9.80 -3.28
C PRO A 21 13.16 11.10 -3.68
N THR A 22 14.48 11.06 -3.73
CA THR A 22 15.30 12.16 -4.24
C THR A 22 15.19 12.25 -5.77
N ASP A 23 15.57 13.38 -6.37
CA ASP A 23 15.55 13.56 -7.83
C ASP A 23 16.35 12.49 -8.59
N SER A 24 17.42 11.96 -7.99
CA SER A 24 18.22 10.87 -8.56
C SER A 24 17.48 9.53 -8.56
N GLU A 25 16.65 9.27 -7.56
CA GLU A 25 15.83 8.04 -7.46
C GLU A 25 14.62 8.11 -8.40
N GLN A 26 14.06 9.31 -8.62
CA GLN A 26 12.97 9.53 -9.58
C GLN A 26 13.39 9.25 -11.03
N GLN A 27 14.66 9.50 -11.39
CA GLN A 27 15.20 9.19 -12.71
C GLN A 27 15.36 7.69 -12.98
N CYS A 28 15.37 6.85 -11.94
CA CYS A 28 15.48 5.40 -12.04
C CYS A 28 14.14 4.67 -12.16
N GLY A 29 13.02 5.40 -12.22
CA GLY A 29 11.67 4.86 -12.38
C GLY A 29 11.01 4.37 -11.10
N PRO A 30 9.74 3.90 -11.20
CA PRO A 30 8.91 3.60 -10.03
C PRO A 30 9.44 2.44 -9.18
N MET A 31 10.17 1.49 -9.76
CA MET A 31 10.75 0.39 -8.98
C MET A 31 11.87 0.86 -8.06
N ALA A 32 12.70 1.81 -8.50
CA ALA A 32 13.73 2.39 -7.65
C ALA A 32 13.13 3.13 -6.45
N ALA A 33 12.00 3.81 -6.63
CA ALA A 33 11.28 4.46 -5.54
C ALA A 33 10.75 3.44 -4.50
N ILE A 34 10.18 2.33 -4.96
CA ILE A 34 9.76 1.23 -4.05
C ILE A 34 10.98 0.67 -3.30
N HIS A 35 12.05 0.36 -4.03
CA HIS A 35 13.29 -0.17 -3.46
C HIS A 35 13.86 0.76 -2.39
N ALA A 36 13.99 2.05 -2.68
CA ALA A 36 14.50 3.05 -1.74
C ALA A 36 13.61 3.16 -0.49
N GLY A 37 12.28 3.16 -0.67
CA GLY A 37 11.32 3.15 0.44
C GLY A 37 11.46 1.90 1.33
N LEU A 38 11.61 0.72 0.74
CA LEU A 38 11.86 -0.52 1.49
C LEU A 38 13.21 -0.51 2.19
N ALA A 39 14.26 0.03 1.56
CA ALA A 39 15.58 0.15 2.16
C ALA A 39 15.57 1.06 3.40
N ALA A 40 14.85 2.18 3.33
CA ALA A 40 14.69 3.13 4.43
C ALA A 40 13.74 2.65 5.54
N SER A 41 12.85 1.68 5.24
CA SER A 41 11.89 1.16 6.22
C SER A 41 12.58 0.38 7.33
N THR A 42 12.09 0.56 8.56
CA THR A 42 12.50 -0.23 9.75
C THR A 42 11.47 -1.26 10.15
N THR A 43 10.33 -1.32 9.45
CA THR A 43 9.22 -2.24 9.74
C THR A 43 9.26 -3.47 8.83
N PRO A 44 8.79 -4.65 9.29
CA PRO A 44 8.73 -5.86 8.47
C PRO A 44 7.84 -5.72 7.24
N LEU A 45 6.75 -4.96 7.35
CA LEU A 45 5.81 -4.69 6.28
C LEU A 45 5.82 -3.20 5.94
N SER A 46 5.79 -2.88 4.65
CA SER A 46 5.69 -1.51 4.16
C SER A 46 4.48 -1.38 3.22
N PHE A 47 3.65 -0.37 3.45
CA PHE A 47 2.64 0.03 2.48
C PHE A 47 3.25 1.07 1.54
N VAL A 48 3.24 0.76 0.26
CA VAL A 48 3.72 1.65 -0.81
C VAL A 48 2.53 2.31 -1.46
N ILE A 49 2.60 3.63 -1.63
CA ILE A 49 1.59 4.42 -2.33
C ILE A 49 2.26 5.41 -3.26
N ALA A 50 1.70 5.60 -4.46
CA ALA A 50 2.16 6.63 -5.39
C ALA A 50 1.75 8.04 -4.89
N GLY A 51 2.60 9.04 -5.16
CA GLY A 51 2.40 10.41 -4.66
C GLY A 51 1.21 11.14 -5.28
N ASP A 52 0.69 10.66 -6.39
CA ASP A 52 -0.49 11.16 -7.12
C ASP A 52 -1.82 10.53 -6.67
N HIS A 53 -1.80 9.62 -5.69
CA HIS A 53 -2.99 9.04 -5.06
C HIS A 53 -3.41 9.88 -3.84
N PRO A 54 -4.38 10.79 -3.97
CA PRO A 54 -4.72 11.77 -2.92
C PRO A 54 -5.52 11.17 -1.76
N PHE A 55 -6.05 9.96 -1.95
CA PHE A 55 -6.92 9.33 -0.96
C PHE A 55 -6.33 8.02 -0.46
N VAL A 56 -6.24 7.92 0.86
CA VAL A 56 -5.82 6.69 1.54
C VAL A 56 -7.05 6.05 2.19
N SER A 57 -7.27 4.77 1.93
CA SER A 57 -8.32 3.99 2.59
C SER A 57 -7.72 3.15 3.71
N ARG A 58 -7.99 3.54 4.97
CA ARG A 58 -7.55 2.76 6.14
C ARG A 58 -8.10 1.34 6.10
N SER A 59 -9.37 1.18 5.74
CA SER A 59 -10.02 -0.14 5.65
C SER A 59 -9.36 -1.03 4.61
N LEU A 60 -8.94 -0.47 3.47
CA LEU A 60 -8.22 -1.23 2.45
C LEU A 60 -6.84 -1.66 2.95
N ILE A 61 -6.07 -0.74 3.56
CA ILE A 61 -4.74 -1.07 4.10
C ILE A 61 -4.85 -2.16 5.17
N GLN A 62 -5.84 -2.06 6.08
CA GLN A 62 -6.06 -3.07 7.11
C GLN A 62 -6.43 -4.43 6.51
N ALA A 63 -7.31 -4.47 5.52
CA ALA A 63 -7.70 -5.72 4.85
C ALA A 63 -6.50 -6.36 4.12
N MET A 64 -5.67 -5.56 3.44
CA MET A 64 -4.45 -6.06 2.82
C MET A 64 -3.42 -6.55 3.84
N ALA A 65 -3.27 -5.87 4.99
CA ALA A 65 -2.38 -6.30 6.06
C ALA A 65 -2.80 -7.65 6.66
N VAL A 66 -4.09 -7.88 6.81
CA VAL A 66 -4.63 -9.19 7.23
C VAL A 66 -4.29 -10.27 6.21
N ASP A 67 -4.49 -10.01 4.91
CA ASP A 67 -4.13 -10.97 3.86
C ASP A 67 -2.62 -11.23 3.82
N SER A 68 -1.80 -10.18 4.02
CA SER A 68 -0.34 -10.31 4.03
C SER A 68 0.16 -11.27 5.13
N THR A 69 -0.51 -11.30 6.25
CA THR A 69 -0.14 -12.09 7.42
C THR A 69 -1.00 -13.34 7.62
N ALA A 70 -1.83 -13.70 6.66
CA ALA A 70 -2.74 -14.84 6.75
C ALA A 70 -2.03 -16.20 6.94
N GLY A 71 -0.80 -16.32 6.42
CA GLY A 71 0.08 -17.48 6.63
C GLY A 71 0.93 -17.43 7.91
N GLY A 72 0.72 -16.41 8.76
CA GLY A 72 1.52 -16.12 9.96
C GLY A 72 2.50 -14.97 9.74
N LEU A 73 2.94 -14.38 10.85
CA LEU A 73 3.86 -13.23 10.83
C LEU A 73 5.28 -13.61 10.35
N GLU A 74 5.64 -14.88 10.47
CA GLU A 74 6.96 -15.42 10.06
C GLU A 74 7.07 -15.61 8.53
N SER A 75 5.93 -15.63 7.82
CA SER A 75 5.88 -15.86 6.38
C SER A 75 4.90 -14.91 5.68
N PRO A 76 5.12 -13.60 5.78
CA PRO A 76 4.23 -12.63 5.17
C PRO A 76 4.36 -12.66 3.64
N THR A 77 3.27 -12.33 2.94
CA THR A 77 3.24 -12.23 1.48
C THR A 77 3.05 -10.77 1.05
N ALA A 78 3.58 -10.39 -0.13
CA ALA A 78 3.18 -9.14 -0.73
C ALA A 78 1.70 -9.21 -1.13
N VAL A 79 0.98 -8.10 -0.94
CA VAL A 79 -0.44 -8.02 -1.31
C VAL A 79 -0.62 -6.89 -2.30
N ILE A 80 -0.98 -7.27 -3.54
CA ILE A 80 -1.09 -6.37 -4.68
C ILE A 80 -2.56 -6.28 -5.11
N PRO A 81 -3.22 -5.12 -5.01
CA PRO A 81 -4.58 -4.97 -5.47
C PRO A 81 -4.69 -5.14 -6.98
N ARG A 82 -5.80 -5.76 -7.40
CA ARG A 82 -6.24 -5.77 -8.79
C ARG A 82 -7.58 -5.06 -8.89
N ALA A 83 -7.65 -4.04 -9.76
CA ALA A 83 -8.88 -3.35 -10.09
C ALA A 83 -9.02 -3.28 -11.61
N ASP A 84 -10.20 -3.57 -12.12
CA ASP A 84 -10.50 -3.55 -13.57
C ASP A 84 -9.45 -4.32 -14.41
N GLY A 85 -8.97 -5.44 -13.87
CA GLY A 85 -7.94 -6.30 -14.46
C GLY A 85 -6.50 -5.80 -14.33
N VAL A 86 -6.28 -4.61 -13.80
CA VAL A 86 -4.96 -3.97 -13.66
C VAL A 86 -4.40 -4.18 -12.26
N LEU A 87 -3.10 -4.54 -12.18
CA LEU A 87 -2.36 -4.59 -10.91
C LEU A 87 -1.90 -3.19 -10.50
N HIS A 88 -2.00 -2.90 -9.19
CA HIS A 88 -1.59 -1.63 -8.59
C HIS A 88 -0.37 -1.80 -7.67
N PRO A 89 0.85 -1.97 -8.22
CA PRO A 89 2.06 -2.19 -7.44
C PRO A 89 2.47 -0.98 -6.59
N LEU A 90 2.03 0.21 -6.96
CA LEU A 90 2.23 1.45 -6.20
C LEU A 90 1.03 1.77 -5.29
N HIS A 91 0.26 0.76 -4.90
CA HIS A 91 -0.78 0.81 -3.87
C HIS A 91 -0.84 -0.54 -3.15
N ALA A 92 0.30 -1.01 -2.63
CA ALA A 92 0.50 -2.40 -2.25
C ALA A 92 1.26 -2.54 -0.93
N ILE A 93 1.16 -3.72 -0.30
CA ILE A 93 1.97 -4.08 0.86
C ILE A 93 3.10 -5.00 0.41
N TYR A 94 4.30 -4.69 0.88
CA TYR A 94 5.50 -5.49 0.62
C TYR A 94 6.19 -5.89 1.93
N PRO A 95 6.45 -7.19 2.15
CA PRO A 95 7.38 -7.66 3.17
C PRO A 95 8.81 -7.26 2.80
N ARG A 96 9.43 -6.44 3.66
CA ARG A 96 10.75 -5.85 3.41
C ARG A 96 11.82 -6.89 3.16
N GLU A 97 11.89 -7.91 4.01
CA GLU A 97 12.99 -8.90 4.03
C GLU A 97 13.11 -9.66 2.70
N GLN A 98 11.97 -10.04 2.11
CA GLN A 98 11.96 -10.81 0.86
C GLN A 98 12.00 -9.91 -0.38
N TRP A 99 11.30 -8.78 -0.33
CA TRP A 99 11.10 -7.94 -1.52
C TRP A 99 12.23 -6.95 -1.78
N LEU A 100 12.95 -6.49 -0.75
CA LEU A 100 14.09 -5.61 -0.96
C LEU A 100 15.20 -6.30 -1.79
N PRO A 101 15.71 -7.50 -1.43
CA PRO A 101 16.72 -8.17 -2.25
C PRO A 101 16.18 -8.61 -3.62
N PHE A 102 14.89 -8.92 -3.72
CA PHE A 102 14.27 -9.28 -4.99
C PHE A 102 14.25 -8.09 -5.97
N PHE A 103 13.81 -6.92 -5.52
CA PHE A 103 13.87 -5.71 -6.36
C PHE A 103 15.30 -5.31 -6.71
N THR A 104 16.27 -5.47 -5.79
CA THR A 104 17.69 -5.27 -6.11
C THR A 104 18.10 -6.14 -7.29
N ARG A 105 17.82 -7.45 -7.24
CA ARG A 105 18.11 -8.40 -8.33
C ARG A 105 17.42 -8.01 -9.65
N CYS A 106 16.16 -7.60 -9.61
CA CYS A 106 15.45 -7.15 -10.79
C CYS A 106 16.12 -5.94 -11.44
N MET A 107 16.49 -4.94 -10.63
CA MET A 107 17.12 -3.72 -11.12
C MET A 107 18.53 -4.00 -11.69
N GLU A 108 19.32 -4.87 -11.07
CA GLU A 108 20.63 -5.30 -11.58
C GLU A 108 20.51 -6.01 -12.94
N ASN A 109 19.38 -6.67 -13.21
CA ASN A 109 19.06 -7.29 -14.49
C ASN A 109 18.38 -6.31 -15.48
N GLY A 110 18.33 -5.01 -15.17
CA GLY A 110 17.78 -3.98 -16.04
C GLY A 110 16.25 -3.88 -16.03
N GLU A 111 15.54 -4.60 -15.14
CA GLU A 111 14.10 -4.45 -15.02
C GLU A 111 13.76 -3.21 -14.17
N THR A 112 12.91 -2.34 -14.68
CA THR A 112 12.49 -1.09 -14.04
C THR A 112 10.99 -1.02 -13.77
N SER A 113 10.23 -2.01 -14.28
CA SER A 113 8.78 -2.08 -14.13
C SER A 113 8.37 -2.89 -12.89
N PRO A 114 7.72 -2.27 -11.89
CA PRO A 114 7.19 -3.02 -10.74
C PRO A 114 6.20 -4.11 -11.13
N ARG A 115 5.41 -3.89 -12.19
CA ARG A 115 4.45 -4.88 -12.68
C ARG A 115 5.16 -6.13 -13.18
N ARG A 116 6.20 -5.97 -14.01
CA ARG A 116 6.99 -7.10 -14.51
C ARG A 116 7.72 -7.83 -13.39
N ALA A 117 8.23 -7.11 -12.40
CA ALA A 117 8.83 -7.73 -11.22
C ALA A 117 7.80 -8.59 -10.46
N ILE A 118 6.55 -8.13 -10.30
CA ILE A 118 5.49 -8.93 -9.69
C ILE A 118 5.15 -10.16 -10.54
N GLU A 119 5.04 -10.02 -11.85
CA GLU A 119 4.80 -11.14 -12.79
C GLU A 119 5.94 -12.17 -12.70
N LEU A 120 7.19 -11.70 -12.58
CA LEU A 120 8.36 -12.56 -12.38
C LEU A 120 8.28 -13.30 -11.04
N ALA A 121 7.97 -12.62 -9.94
CA ALA A 121 7.79 -13.24 -8.63
C ALA A 121 6.72 -14.33 -8.64
N VAL A 122 5.59 -14.06 -9.31
CA VAL A 122 4.51 -15.06 -9.49
C VAL A 122 5.00 -16.27 -10.29
N SER A 123 5.75 -16.06 -11.38
CA SER A 123 6.25 -17.14 -12.23
C SER A 123 7.34 -17.98 -11.54
N GLU A 124 8.19 -17.35 -10.75
CA GLU A 124 9.23 -18.02 -9.96
C GLU A 124 8.70 -18.67 -8.68
N GLY A 125 7.48 -18.30 -8.24
CA GLY A 125 6.94 -18.70 -6.95
C GLY A 125 7.64 -18.05 -5.74
N TYR A 126 8.48 -17.03 -5.96
CA TYR A 126 9.21 -16.31 -4.94
C TYR A 126 9.64 -14.90 -5.42
N PRO A 127 9.55 -13.86 -4.58
CA PRO A 127 8.91 -13.82 -3.26
C PRO A 127 7.40 -14.11 -3.30
N PRO A 128 6.79 -14.52 -2.18
CA PRO A 128 5.36 -14.86 -2.18
C PRO A 128 4.49 -13.63 -2.44
N VAL A 129 3.49 -13.82 -3.32
CA VAL A 129 2.56 -12.77 -3.76
C VAL A 129 1.12 -13.24 -3.59
N THR A 130 0.31 -12.40 -3.01
CA THR A 130 -1.14 -12.52 -2.98
C THR A 130 -1.76 -11.41 -3.81
N ILE A 131 -2.51 -11.77 -4.85
CA ILE A 131 -3.31 -10.79 -5.60
C ILE A 131 -4.59 -10.51 -4.81
N PHE A 132 -4.73 -9.29 -4.31
CA PHE A 132 -5.90 -8.85 -3.57
C PHE A 132 -7.08 -8.73 -4.54
N ALA A 133 -8.03 -9.64 -4.39
CA ALA A 133 -9.14 -9.79 -5.32
C ALA A 133 -10.04 -8.55 -5.35
N GLU A 134 -10.56 -8.22 -6.51
CA GLU A 134 -11.44 -7.07 -6.73
C GLU A 134 -12.66 -7.09 -5.80
N SER A 135 -13.24 -8.25 -5.56
CA SER A 135 -14.36 -8.41 -4.62
C SER A 135 -14.02 -8.05 -3.16
N LYS A 136 -12.76 -8.22 -2.74
CA LYS A 136 -12.26 -7.76 -1.44
C LYS A 136 -12.00 -6.26 -1.46
N LEU A 137 -11.45 -5.74 -2.56
CA LEU A 137 -11.23 -4.32 -2.77
C LEU A 137 -12.56 -3.56 -2.68
N GLU A 138 -13.60 -4.00 -3.38
CA GLU A 138 -14.92 -3.38 -3.38
C GLU A 138 -15.59 -3.38 -2.00
N LYS A 139 -15.31 -4.39 -1.16
CA LYS A 139 -15.77 -4.39 0.24
C LYS A 139 -15.04 -3.36 1.10
N ALA A 140 -13.74 -3.21 0.90
CA ALA A 140 -12.90 -2.33 1.70
C ALA A 140 -12.92 -0.87 1.22
N ASP A 141 -13.06 -0.65 -0.10
CA ASP A 141 -13.17 0.66 -0.76
C ASP A 141 -14.19 0.59 -1.91
N PRO A 142 -15.51 0.63 -1.63
CA PRO A 142 -16.57 0.39 -2.61
C PRO A 142 -16.54 1.29 -3.84
N ARG A 143 -15.95 2.47 -3.72
CA ARG A 143 -15.83 3.43 -4.83
C ARG A 143 -14.44 3.44 -5.46
N LYS A 144 -13.53 2.56 -5.02
CA LYS A 144 -12.14 2.47 -5.46
C LYS A 144 -11.40 3.83 -5.44
N ILE A 145 -11.82 4.72 -4.53
CA ILE A 145 -11.31 6.10 -4.48
C ILE A 145 -9.83 6.14 -4.09
N SER A 146 -9.37 5.16 -3.32
CA SER A 146 -7.97 5.07 -2.93
C SER A 146 -7.04 4.79 -4.11
N LEU A 147 -7.56 4.25 -5.22
CA LEU A 147 -6.82 3.97 -6.45
C LEU A 147 -6.94 5.09 -7.49
N LEU A 148 -7.63 6.18 -7.16
CA LEU A 148 -7.72 7.35 -8.03
C LEU A 148 -6.37 8.06 -8.07
N ASP A 149 -5.78 8.15 -9.24
CA ASP A 149 -4.61 8.97 -9.54
C ASP A 149 -4.99 10.38 -10.03
N ILE A 150 -4.10 11.34 -9.91
CA ILE A 150 -4.29 12.72 -10.39
C ILE A 150 -3.39 12.98 -11.62
N ASP A 151 -3.59 12.19 -12.67
CA ASP A 151 -2.82 12.33 -13.91
C ASP A 151 -3.38 13.39 -14.86
N THR A 152 -4.64 13.77 -14.70
CA THR A 152 -5.33 14.70 -15.58
C THR A 152 -6.03 15.82 -14.82
N PRO A 153 -6.27 17.00 -15.45
CA PRO A 153 -7.10 18.04 -14.85
C PRO A 153 -8.50 17.54 -14.42
N ALA A 154 -9.09 16.62 -15.19
CA ALA A 154 -10.39 16.03 -14.86
C ALA A 154 -10.33 15.20 -13.56
N ASN A 155 -9.26 14.41 -13.37
CA ASN A 155 -9.02 13.64 -12.14
C ASN A 155 -8.81 14.56 -10.95
N LEU A 156 -8.08 15.67 -11.13
CA LEU A 156 -7.92 16.68 -10.09
C LEU A 156 -9.24 17.31 -9.68
N ASP A 157 -10.09 17.67 -10.63
CA ASP A 157 -11.42 18.24 -10.34
C ASP A 157 -12.35 17.23 -9.67
N LEU A 158 -12.25 15.95 -10.06
CA LEU A 158 -12.96 14.86 -9.38
C LEU A 158 -12.46 14.72 -7.93
N ALA A 159 -11.14 14.72 -7.71
CA ALA A 159 -10.55 14.61 -6.37
C ALA A 159 -10.98 15.79 -5.48
N ARG A 160 -11.03 17.02 -6.00
CA ARG A 160 -11.53 18.21 -5.27
C ARG A 160 -12.97 18.01 -4.82
N ARG A 161 -13.86 17.59 -5.73
CA ARG A 161 -15.27 17.33 -5.42
C ARG A 161 -15.44 16.25 -4.36
N ILE A 162 -14.67 15.16 -4.44
CA ILE A 162 -14.69 14.08 -3.42
C ILE A 162 -14.23 14.63 -2.06
N SER A 163 -13.15 15.42 -2.04
CA SER A 163 -12.63 16.02 -0.80
C SER A 163 -13.64 16.95 -0.15
N GLU A 164 -14.32 17.79 -0.93
CA GLU A 164 -15.38 18.68 -0.45
C GLU A 164 -16.55 17.90 0.14
N ALA A 165 -17.05 16.89 -0.57
CA ALA A 165 -18.13 16.05 -0.09
C ALA A 165 -17.79 15.35 1.25
N ARG A 166 -16.54 14.94 1.46
CA ARG A 166 -16.08 14.34 2.72
C ARG A 166 -16.06 15.32 3.89
N LYS A 167 -15.85 16.61 3.66
CA LYS A 167 -15.88 17.64 4.72
C LYS A 167 -17.30 17.85 5.26
N PHE A 168 -18.33 17.64 4.45
CA PHE A 168 -19.73 17.82 4.83
C PHE A 168 -20.37 16.57 5.46
N THR A 169 -19.70 15.43 5.50
CA THR A 169 -20.21 14.24 6.18
C THR A 169 -19.86 14.36 7.67
N PRO A 170 -20.85 14.57 8.58
CA PRO A 170 -20.57 14.63 10.01
C PRO A 170 -19.95 13.31 10.46
N ARG A 171 -18.85 13.40 11.23
CA ARG A 171 -18.34 12.24 11.94
C ARG A 171 -19.39 11.87 12.98
N HIS A 172 -20.19 10.85 12.71
CA HIS A 172 -20.99 10.25 13.77
C HIS A 172 -20.02 9.68 14.80
N HIS A 173 -19.81 10.44 15.88
CA HIS A 173 -19.30 9.90 17.12
C HIS A 173 -20.40 8.99 17.64
N SER A 174 -20.24 7.69 17.42
CA SER A 174 -21.02 6.71 18.16
C SER A 174 -20.57 6.81 19.62
N LEU A 175 -21.32 7.59 20.39
CA LEU A 175 -21.35 7.48 21.83
C LEU A 175 -22.13 6.19 22.13
N GLY A 176 -21.42 5.16 22.58
CA GLY A 176 -21.95 3.92 23.09
C GLY A 176 -20.86 3.18 23.83
#